data_f8c4e53f538a0fe07ae8450b3fb0e470
#
_entry.id   f8c4e53f538a0fe07ae8450b3fb0e470
#
_cell.length_a   1.000
_cell.length_b   1.000
_cell.length_c   1.000
_cell.angle_alpha   90.00
_cell.angle_beta   90.00
_cell.angle_gamma   90.00
#
_symmetry.space_group_name_H-M   'P 1'
#
loop_
_entity.id
_entity.type
_entity.pdbx_description
1 polymer ?
#
loop_
_entity_poly.entity_id
_entity_poly.type
_entity_poly.pdbx_seq_one_letter_code
_entity_poly.pdbx_strand_id
1 'polypeptide(L)'
;MDKYTIENLELFYGDFKALKNINMKIQEKEITAFIGPSGCGKSTLLKTLNRMNDLVEGCKITGTVKLDDQDIYGKIDVNLLRKRVGMVFQKPNPFPMSIYDNIAYGPRTHGIHSKAKLNEIVEKSLRDVAIWDEVKDRLNKSALGMSGGQQQRLCIARALAVEPEVILMDEPTSALDPISTSKIEELAMDLKDRYTIIIVTHNMQQAARISDKTAFFLLGEMVEFDKTDTLFSVPKDKRTEDYITGRFG
;
A
#
# COMPACT_ATOMS: atom_id res chain seq x y z
N MET A 1 -0.67 -18.53 3.68
CA MET A 1 0.30 -18.38 4.80
C MET A 1 0.20 -16.97 5.36
N ASP A 2 0.45 -16.76 6.69
CA ASP A 2 0.40 -15.41 7.25
C ASP A 2 1.60 -14.61 6.75
N LYS A 3 1.35 -13.51 6.02
CA LYS A 3 2.42 -12.61 5.53
C LYS A 3 2.81 -11.60 6.59
N TYR A 4 1.82 -11.01 7.27
CA TYR A 4 2.05 -10.21 8.47
C TYR A 4 1.33 -10.82 9.66
N THR A 5 2.01 -10.85 10.80
CA THR A 5 1.43 -11.11 12.11
C THR A 5 1.68 -9.89 12.99
N ILE A 6 0.59 -9.28 13.48
CA ILE A 6 0.60 -8.09 14.31
C ILE A 6 -0.03 -8.46 15.65
N GLU A 7 0.68 -8.22 16.76
CA GLU A 7 0.26 -8.62 18.10
C GLU A 7 0.45 -7.45 19.09
N ASN A 8 -0.64 -7.05 19.73
CA ASN A 8 -0.70 -6.00 20.77
C ASN A 8 0.00 -4.70 20.34
N LEU A 9 -0.14 -4.34 19.05
CA LEU A 9 0.51 -3.16 18.50
C LEU A 9 -0.12 -1.89 19.04
N GLU A 10 0.70 -1.04 19.64
CA GLU A 10 0.34 0.33 20.01
C GLU A 10 1.32 1.31 19.35
N LEU A 11 0.81 2.47 18.96
CA LEU A 11 1.63 3.54 18.41
C LEU A 11 1.24 4.88 18.99
N PHE A 12 2.25 5.65 19.37
CA PHE A 12 2.11 6.99 19.93
C PHE A 12 2.85 8.02 19.09
N TYR A 13 2.25 9.18 18.90
CA TYR A 13 2.91 10.41 18.44
C TYR A 13 2.96 11.37 19.63
N GLY A 14 4.13 11.49 20.30
CA GLY A 14 4.22 12.14 21.60
C GLY A 14 3.30 11.45 22.60
N ASP A 15 2.34 12.21 23.17
CA ASP A 15 1.36 11.68 24.13
C ASP A 15 0.07 11.13 23.46
N PHE A 16 -0.10 11.37 22.18
CA PHE A 16 -1.30 10.93 21.46
C PHE A 16 -1.17 9.46 21.03
N LYS A 17 -2.04 8.60 21.56
CA LYS A 17 -2.12 7.17 21.21
C LYS A 17 -2.91 7.01 19.92
N ALA A 18 -2.21 6.87 18.80
CA ALA A 18 -2.78 6.78 17.44
C ALA A 18 -3.27 5.36 17.08
N LEU A 19 -2.63 4.31 17.60
CA LEU A 19 -3.06 2.91 17.44
C LEU A 19 -3.17 2.27 18.83
N LYS A 20 -4.24 1.48 19.02
CA LYS A 20 -4.63 0.89 20.31
C LYS A 20 -4.81 -0.60 20.17
N ASN A 21 -3.86 -1.38 20.69
CA ASN A 21 -3.95 -2.84 20.79
C ASN A 21 -4.38 -3.53 19.50
N ILE A 22 -3.71 -3.22 18.37
CA ILE A 22 -4.01 -3.85 17.09
C ILE A 22 -3.47 -5.27 17.07
N ASN A 23 -4.36 -6.21 16.75
CA ASN A 23 -4.06 -7.63 16.61
C ASN A 23 -4.65 -8.13 15.29
N MET A 24 -3.82 -8.51 14.30
CA MET A 24 -4.30 -9.02 13.02
C MET A 24 -3.29 -9.89 12.30
N LYS A 25 -3.80 -10.74 11.41
CA LYS A 25 -2.98 -11.56 10.51
C LYS A 25 -3.39 -11.29 9.07
N ILE A 26 -2.43 -10.86 8.26
CA ILE A 26 -2.63 -10.57 6.84
C ILE A 26 -2.07 -11.74 6.05
N GLN A 27 -2.88 -12.32 5.18
CA GLN A 27 -2.49 -13.47 4.36
C GLN A 27 -1.65 -13.02 3.16
N GLU A 28 -0.77 -13.92 2.70
CA GLU A 28 -0.04 -13.70 1.46
C GLU A 28 -0.95 -13.78 0.23
N LYS A 29 -0.63 -13.02 -0.82
CA LYS A 29 -1.34 -13.04 -2.10
C LYS A 29 -2.85 -12.79 -2.00
N GLU A 30 -3.23 -11.93 -1.06
CA GLU A 30 -4.57 -11.38 -0.92
C GLU A 30 -4.52 -9.86 -0.92
N ILE A 31 -5.62 -9.23 -1.28
CA ILE A 31 -5.83 -7.80 -1.09
C ILE A 31 -6.53 -7.60 0.25
N THR A 32 -5.86 -6.95 1.19
CA THR A 32 -6.46 -6.53 2.47
C THR A 32 -6.75 -5.02 2.43
N ALA A 33 -8.02 -4.63 2.58
CA ALA A 33 -8.41 -3.23 2.65
C ALA A 33 -8.52 -2.75 4.10
N PHE A 34 -8.04 -1.54 4.38
CA PHE A 34 -8.29 -0.81 5.62
C PHE A 34 -9.27 0.32 5.34
N ILE A 35 -10.46 0.26 5.97
CA ILE A 35 -11.52 1.27 5.84
C ILE A 35 -11.80 1.95 7.18
N GLY A 36 -12.47 3.09 7.14
CA GLY A 36 -12.86 3.86 8.33
C GLY A 36 -12.73 5.37 8.10
N PRO A 37 -13.21 6.20 9.02
CA PRO A 37 -13.17 7.66 8.88
C PRO A 37 -11.74 8.21 8.84
N SER A 38 -11.60 9.45 8.37
CA SER A 38 -10.30 10.13 8.33
C SER A 38 -9.72 10.27 9.74
N GLY A 39 -8.39 10.08 9.87
CA GLY A 39 -7.71 10.19 11.15
C GLY A 39 -7.86 9.00 12.11
N CYS A 40 -8.55 7.91 11.74
CA CYS A 40 -8.73 6.75 12.62
C CYS A 40 -7.53 5.80 12.73
N GLY A 41 -6.37 6.10 12.08
CA GLY A 41 -5.14 5.32 12.25
C GLY A 41 -4.75 4.41 11.07
N LYS A 42 -5.54 4.29 9.99
CA LYS A 42 -5.28 3.41 8.84
C LYS A 42 -3.90 3.61 8.20
N SER A 43 -3.61 4.85 7.78
CA SER A 43 -2.32 5.20 7.17
C SER A 43 -1.17 5.10 8.17
N THR A 44 -1.45 5.30 9.47
CA THR A 44 -0.47 5.08 10.53
C THR A 44 -0.10 3.60 10.61
N LEU A 45 -1.09 2.69 10.63
CA LEU A 45 -0.82 1.26 10.61
C LEU A 45 -0.11 0.85 9.32
N LEU A 46 -0.58 1.33 8.16
CA LEU A 46 0.06 1.02 6.87
C LEU A 46 1.56 1.37 6.89
N LYS A 47 1.91 2.57 7.35
CA LYS A 47 3.29 3.06 7.47
C LYS A 47 4.12 2.33 8.53
N THR A 48 3.46 1.70 9.50
CA THR A 48 4.14 0.86 10.50
C THR A 48 4.73 -0.40 9.83
N LEU A 49 4.04 -0.96 8.82
CA LEU A 49 4.43 -2.22 8.18
C LEU A 49 5.75 -2.15 7.39
N ASN A 50 6.23 -0.96 7.03
CA ASN A 50 7.53 -0.75 6.38
C ASN A 50 8.44 0.21 7.15
N ARG A 51 8.10 0.50 8.42
CA ARG A 51 8.88 1.38 9.30
C ARG A 51 9.02 2.82 8.80
N MET A 52 8.04 3.31 8.01
CA MET A 52 8.03 4.72 7.60
C MET A 52 7.75 5.65 8.78
N ASN A 53 7.09 5.17 9.85
CA ASN A 53 6.85 5.95 11.06
C ASN A 53 8.13 6.23 11.86
N ASP A 54 9.23 5.50 11.63
CA ASP A 54 10.55 5.81 12.22
C ASP A 54 11.06 7.21 11.80
N LEU A 55 10.53 7.77 10.71
CA LEU A 55 10.88 9.11 10.22
C LEU A 55 10.11 10.23 10.93
N VAL A 56 9.16 9.88 11.78
CA VAL A 56 8.33 10.84 12.53
C VAL A 56 8.92 11.01 13.94
N GLU A 57 9.36 12.23 14.24
CA GLU A 57 9.90 12.56 15.54
C GLU A 57 8.87 12.31 16.66
N GLY A 58 9.31 11.70 17.76
CA GLY A 58 8.43 11.36 18.88
C GLY A 58 7.52 10.16 18.65
N CYS A 59 7.64 9.45 17.52
CA CYS A 59 6.89 8.21 17.30
C CYS A 59 7.43 7.08 18.18
N LYS A 60 6.55 6.47 18.99
CA LYS A 60 6.85 5.31 19.83
C LYS A 60 5.92 4.17 19.47
N ILE A 61 6.50 2.98 19.27
CA ILE A 61 5.78 1.76 18.86
C ILE A 61 6.09 0.67 19.88
N THR A 62 5.05 -0.04 20.32
CA THR A 62 5.14 -1.21 21.20
C THR A 62 4.31 -2.35 20.63
N GLY A 63 4.49 -3.56 21.14
CA GLY A 63 3.91 -4.77 20.55
C GLY A 63 4.84 -5.40 19.52
N THR A 64 4.33 -6.31 18.72
CA THR A 64 5.12 -7.09 17.76
C THR A 64 4.51 -6.96 16.36
N VAL A 65 5.36 -6.74 15.36
CA VAL A 65 4.98 -6.77 13.94
C VAL A 65 5.98 -7.67 13.20
N LYS A 66 5.50 -8.81 12.71
CA LYS A 66 6.32 -9.75 11.95
C LYS A 66 5.94 -9.72 10.47
N LEU A 67 6.96 -9.68 9.61
CA LEU A 67 6.86 -10.00 8.19
C LEU A 67 7.39 -11.43 8.01
N ASP A 68 6.55 -12.36 7.58
CA ASP A 68 6.75 -13.78 7.74
C ASP A 68 6.96 -14.09 9.25
N ASP A 69 8.05 -14.71 9.64
CA ASP A 69 8.37 -14.97 11.06
C ASP A 69 9.36 -13.95 11.67
N GLN A 70 9.77 -12.93 10.90
CA GLN A 70 10.79 -11.95 11.32
C GLN A 70 10.15 -10.69 11.89
N ASP A 71 10.45 -10.35 13.15
CA ASP A 71 10.06 -9.08 13.75
C ASP A 71 10.75 -7.91 13.02
N ILE A 72 9.92 -7.03 12.42
CA ILE A 72 10.42 -5.88 11.65
C ILE A 72 11.01 -4.77 12.51
N TYR A 73 10.74 -4.75 13.82
CA TYR A 73 11.34 -3.84 14.80
C TYR A 73 12.53 -4.44 15.55
N GLY A 74 12.86 -5.71 15.28
CA GLY A 74 14.05 -6.39 15.76
C GLY A 74 15.32 -6.01 14.97
N LYS A 75 16.29 -6.93 14.97
CA LYS A 75 17.54 -6.77 14.20
C LYS A 75 17.31 -7.05 12.71
N ILE A 76 16.82 -6.05 11.98
CA ILE A 76 16.62 -6.12 10.52
C ILE A 76 17.24 -4.89 9.86
N ASP A 77 17.80 -5.05 8.67
CA ASP A 77 18.16 -3.91 7.81
C ASP A 77 16.88 -3.29 7.24
N VAL A 78 16.63 -2.03 7.60
CA VAL A 78 15.44 -1.28 7.17
C VAL A 78 15.40 -1.08 5.65
N ASN A 79 16.55 -0.99 4.97
CA ASN A 79 16.60 -0.88 3.52
C ASN A 79 16.18 -2.18 2.85
N LEU A 80 16.59 -3.33 3.40
CA LEU A 80 16.12 -4.63 2.94
C LEU A 80 14.63 -4.83 3.21
N LEU A 81 14.13 -4.41 4.37
CA LEU A 81 12.69 -4.41 4.65
C LEU A 81 11.93 -3.59 3.61
N ARG A 82 12.36 -2.36 3.32
CA ARG A 82 11.71 -1.45 2.36
C ARG A 82 11.84 -1.91 0.90
N LYS A 83 12.83 -2.77 0.59
CA LYS A 83 12.89 -3.47 -0.68
C LYS A 83 11.81 -4.54 -0.79
N ARG A 84 11.59 -5.32 0.29
CA ARG A 84 10.55 -6.36 0.35
C ARG A 84 9.13 -5.76 0.42
N VAL A 85 8.99 -4.54 0.96
CA VAL A 85 7.70 -3.89 1.25
C VAL A 85 7.65 -2.54 0.56
N GLY A 86 7.17 -2.52 -0.68
CA GLY A 86 7.01 -1.30 -1.47
C GLY A 86 5.85 -0.45 -0.98
N MET A 87 5.90 0.86 -1.21
CA MET A 87 4.83 1.78 -0.84
C MET A 87 4.45 2.74 -1.96
N VAL A 88 3.15 2.89 -2.16
CA VAL A 88 2.52 3.84 -3.07
C VAL A 88 1.73 4.84 -2.23
N PHE A 89 2.00 6.13 -2.42
CA PHE A 89 1.42 7.20 -1.63
C PHE A 89 0.13 7.74 -2.26
N GLN A 90 -0.67 8.42 -1.46
CA GLN A 90 -1.95 9.03 -1.83
C GLN A 90 -1.80 10.01 -3.01
N LYS A 91 -0.79 10.89 -2.95
CA LYS A 91 -0.47 11.77 -4.06
C LYS A 91 0.63 11.14 -4.90
N PRO A 92 0.48 11.08 -6.23
CA PRO A 92 1.57 10.66 -7.09
C PRO A 92 2.84 11.47 -6.80
N ASN A 93 3.94 10.78 -6.62
CA ASN A 93 5.22 11.39 -6.27
C ASN A 93 6.37 10.90 -7.18
N PRO A 94 6.23 11.04 -8.51
CA PRO A 94 7.34 10.71 -9.38
C PRO A 94 8.55 11.60 -9.05
N PHE A 95 9.74 11.03 -9.13
CA PHE A 95 10.96 11.82 -8.99
C PHE A 95 11.08 12.81 -10.16
N PRO A 96 11.70 13.98 -9.98
CA PRO A 96 11.95 14.96 -11.05
C PRO A 96 13.01 14.47 -12.04
N MET A 97 12.77 13.31 -12.62
CA MET A 97 13.62 12.56 -13.55
C MET A 97 12.81 12.10 -14.74
N SER A 98 13.48 11.42 -15.69
CA SER A 98 12.79 10.76 -16.80
C SER A 98 11.87 9.63 -16.32
N ILE A 99 10.94 9.20 -17.18
CA ILE A 99 10.10 8.03 -16.93
C ILE A 99 10.98 6.80 -16.71
N TYR A 100 11.98 6.60 -17.55
CA TYR A 100 12.97 5.53 -17.45
C TYR A 100 13.69 5.54 -16.09
N ASP A 101 14.24 6.70 -15.70
CA ASP A 101 15.05 6.79 -14.49
C ASP A 101 14.20 6.63 -13.21
N ASN A 102 12.92 7.01 -13.22
CA ASN A 102 12.02 6.73 -12.11
C ASN A 102 11.96 5.23 -11.79
N ILE A 103 11.87 4.37 -12.80
CA ILE A 103 11.77 2.92 -12.61
C ILE A 103 13.17 2.33 -12.37
N ALA A 104 14.17 2.74 -13.12
CA ALA A 104 15.54 2.23 -13.00
C ALA A 104 16.23 2.62 -11.70
N TYR A 105 15.70 3.60 -10.96
CA TYR A 105 16.32 4.12 -9.73
C TYR A 105 16.51 3.03 -8.68
N GLY A 106 15.43 2.33 -8.32
CA GLY A 106 15.46 1.26 -7.31
C GLY A 106 16.43 0.13 -7.70
N PRO A 107 16.29 -0.50 -8.87
CA PRO A 107 17.22 -1.52 -9.34
C PRO A 107 18.69 -1.08 -9.32
N ARG A 108 19.00 0.15 -9.75
CA ARG A 108 20.37 0.70 -9.69
C ARG A 108 20.90 0.80 -8.26
N THR A 109 20.07 1.30 -7.33
CA THR A 109 20.42 1.41 -5.91
C THR A 109 20.70 0.04 -5.30
N HIS A 110 20.07 -1.02 -5.83
CA HIS A 110 20.29 -2.41 -5.42
C HIS A 110 21.34 -3.15 -6.28
N GLY A 111 22.23 -2.41 -6.99
CA GLY A 111 23.41 -2.97 -7.65
C GLY A 111 23.22 -3.46 -9.07
N ILE A 112 22.06 -3.21 -9.71
CA ILE A 112 21.83 -3.56 -11.12
C ILE A 112 22.32 -2.39 -12.00
N HIS A 113 23.47 -2.56 -12.65
CA HIS A 113 24.09 -1.54 -13.53
C HIS A 113 24.08 -1.90 -15.01
N SER A 114 23.76 -3.16 -15.36
CA SER A 114 23.64 -3.58 -16.76
C SER A 114 22.49 -2.86 -17.45
N LYS A 115 22.82 -2.09 -18.51
CA LYS A 115 21.81 -1.35 -19.30
C LYS A 115 20.77 -2.28 -19.93
N ALA A 116 21.18 -3.46 -20.41
CA ALA A 116 20.26 -4.45 -20.97
C ALA A 116 19.25 -4.90 -19.93
N LYS A 117 19.72 -5.30 -18.72
CA LYS A 117 18.85 -5.73 -17.63
C LYS A 117 17.94 -4.61 -17.11
N LEU A 118 18.43 -3.38 -17.03
CA LEU A 118 17.59 -2.23 -16.67
C LEU A 118 16.49 -1.98 -17.70
N ASN A 119 16.79 -2.11 -19.00
CA ASN A 119 15.79 -1.97 -20.05
C ASN A 119 14.67 -3.02 -19.91
N GLU A 120 15.02 -4.27 -19.66
CA GLU A 120 14.07 -5.36 -19.41
C GLU A 120 13.17 -5.06 -18.19
N ILE A 121 13.78 -4.61 -17.07
CA ILE A 121 13.03 -4.26 -15.86
C ILE A 121 12.08 -3.09 -16.13
N VAL A 122 12.55 -2.04 -16.80
CA VAL A 122 11.74 -0.86 -17.13
C VAL A 122 10.56 -1.23 -18.01
N GLU A 123 10.79 -1.98 -19.09
CA GLU A 123 9.71 -2.41 -19.98
C GLU A 123 8.71 -3.31 -19.23
N LYS A 124 9.19 -4.33 -18.52
CA LYS A 124 8.34 -5.22 -17.73
C LYS A 124 7.48 -4.44 -16.73
N SER A 125 8.10 -3.54 -15.94
CA SER A 125 7.37 -2.77 -14.92
C SER A 125 6.31 -1.85 -15.53
N LEU A 126 6.58 -1.23 -16.69
CA LEU A 126 5.62 -0.39 -17.40
C LEU A 126 4.48 -1.21 -18.03
N ARG A 127 4.76 -2.43 -18.49
CA ARG A 127 3.75 -3.37 -18.98
C ARG A 127 2.88 -3.89 -17.85
N ASP A 128 3.49 -4.25 -16.72
CA ASP A 128 2.78 -4.73 -15.52
C ASP A 128 1.73 -3.71 -15.03
N VAL A 129 1.93 -2.41 -15.26
CA VAL A 129 0.97 -1.35 -14.88
C VAL A 129 0.19 -0.77 -16.08
N ALA A 130 0.22 -1.44 -17.22
CA ALA A 130 -0.52 -1.10 -18.44
C ALA A 130 -0.32 0.35 -18.95
N ILE A 131 0.93 0.89 -18.86
CA ILE A 131 1.26 2.21 -19.45
C ILE A 131 2.37 2.16 -20.49
N TRP A 132 2.93 0.99 -20.78
CA TRP A 132 4.02 0.86 -21.74
C TRP A 132 3.72 1.51 -23.10
N ASP A 133 2.59 1.19 -23.70
CA ASP A 133 2.24 1.72 -25.02
C ASP A 133 1.96 3.23 -25.03
N GLU A 134 1.61 3.79 -23.87
CA GLU A 134 1.42 5.24 -23.70
C GLU A 134 2.73 6.01 -23.62
N VAL A 135 3.84 5.36 -23.18
CA VAL A 135 5.09 6.05 -22.82
C VAL A 135 6.35 5.55 -23.51
N LYS A 136 6.33 4.41 -24.20
CA LYS A 136 7.51 3.77 -24.82
C LYS A 136 8.34 4.69 -25.70
N ASP A 137 7.70 5.62 -26.44
CA ASP A 137 8.36 6.55 -27.34
C ASP A 137 8.90 7.82 -26.63
N ARG A 138 8.65 7.94 -25.32
CA ARG A 138 9.04 9.12 -24.52
C ARG A 138 9.66 8.78 -23.18
N LEU A 139 10.30 7.62 -23.03
CA LEU A 139 10.91 7.15 -21.79
C LEU A 139 11.93 8.13 -21.20
N ASN A 140 12.63 8.88 -22.04
CA ASN A 140 13.62 9.89 -21.64
C ASN A 140 12.99 11.26 -21.31
N LYS A 141 11.68 11.44 -21.43
CA LYS A 141 11.00 12.67 -21.04
C LYS A 141 10.73 12.69 -19.53
N SER A 142 10.57 13.90 -18.99
CA SER A 142 10.25 14.08 -17.58
C SER A 142 8.92 13.40 -17.19
N ALA A 143 8.96 12.65 -16.10
CA ALA A 143 7.76 12.02 -15.52
C ALA A 143 6.73 13.04 -15.01
N LEU A 144 7.18 14.27 -14.66
CA LEU A 144 6.28 15.32 -14.18
C LEU A 144 5.30 15.83 -15.24
N GLY A 145 5.58 15.59 -16.54
CA GLY A 145 4.67 15.93 -17.64
C GLY A 145 3.58 14.89 -17.93
N MET A 146 3.48 13.84 -17.14
CA MET A 146 2.45 12.80 -17.27
C MET A 146 1.14 13.24 -16.59
N SER A 147 -0.01 12.69 -16.99
CA SER A 147 -1.27 12.88 -16.29
C SER A 147 -1.23 12.26 -14.87
N GLY A 148 -2.11 12.70 -13.98
CA GLY A 148 -2.14 12.18 -12.59
C GLY A 148 -2.28 10.66 -12.52
N GLY A 149 -3.17 10.07 -13.31
CA GLY A 149 -3.33 8.62 -13.38
C GLY A 149 -2.11 7.90 -13.96
N GLN A 150 -1.43 8.49 -14.96
CA GLN A 150 -0.18 7.95 -15.48
C GLN A 150 0.95 8.04 -14.43
N GLN A 151 1.05 9.17 -13.71
CA GLN A 151 2.03 9.33 -12.64
C GLN A 151 1.81 8.32 -11.52
N GLN A 152 0.57 8.06 -11.14
CA GLN A 152 0.25 7.07 -10.10
C GLN A 152 0.64 5.65 -10.55
N ARG A 153 0.29 5.26 -11.78
CA ARG A 153 0.73 3.97 -12.35
C ARG A 153 2.26 3.90 -12.46
N LEU A 154 2.93 4.99 -12.80
CA LEU A 154 4.40 5.05 -12.79
C LEU A 154 4.97 4.82 -11.38
N CYS A 155 4.36 5.40 -10.33
CA CYS A 155 4.78 5.18 -8.94
C CYS A 155 4.58 3.71 -8.51
N ILE A 156 3.52 3.05 -8.99
CA ILE A 156 3.32 1.61 -8.80
C ILE A 156 4.41 0.83 -9.54
N ALA A 157 4.67 1.13 -10.84
CA ALA A 157 5.73 0.50 -11.62
C ALA A 157 7.10 0.63 -10.95
N ARG A 158 7.41 1.81 -10.39
CA ARG A 158 8.64 2.05 -9.62
C ARG A 158 8.74 1.15 -8.40
N ALA A 159 7.64 0.94 -7.68
CA ALA A 159 7.61 0.04 -6.55
C ALA A 159 7.80 -1.44 -6.99
N LEU A 160 7.20 -1.85 -8.11
CA LEU A 160 7.31 -3.20 -8.67
C LEU A 160 8.72 -3.52 -9.20
N ALA A 161 9.47 -2.50 -9.67
CA ALA A 161 10.78 -2.67 -10.31
C ALA A 161 11.85 -3.31 -9.41
N VAL A 162 11.67 -3.30 -8.10
CA VAL A 162 12.56 -3.95 -7.12
C VAL A 162 12.05 -5.33 -6.69
N GLU A 163 10.97 -5.83 -7.31
CA GLU A 163 10.33 -7.11 -7.04
C GLU A 163 10.00 -7.30 -5.54
N PRO A 164 9.13 -6.43 -4.98
CA PRO A 164 8.73 -6.55 -3.58
C PRO A 164 7.89 -7.80 -3.34
N GLU A 165 7.67 -8.16 -2.09
CA GLU A 165 6.75 -9.22 -1.68
C GLU A 165 5.38 -8.65 -1.29
N VAL A 166 5.38 -7.40 -0.78
CA VAL A 166 4.20 -6.68 -0.32
C VAL A 166 4.15 -5.30 -0.96
N ILE A 167 2.96 -4.86 -1.34
CA ILE A 167 2.69 -3.52 -1.84
C ILE A 167 1.69 -2.83 -0.91
N LEU A 168 2.13 -1.75 -0.29
CA LEU A 168 1.30 -0.89 0.53
C LEU A 168 0.76 0.26 -0.33
N MET A 169 -0.53 0.50 -0.30
CA MET A 169 -1.18 1.56 -1.07
C MET A 169 -2.00 2.46 -0.13
N ASP A 170 -1.54 3.71 0.06
CA ASP A 170 -2.22 4.70 0.90
C ASP A 170 -3.14 5.55 0.03
N GLU A 171 -4.43 5.25 0.00
CA GLU A 171 -5.48 5.94 -0.79
C GLU A 171 -5.08 6.21 -2.26
N PRO A 172 -4.64 5.20 -3.04
CA PRO A 172 -3.96 5.40 -4.32
C PRO A 172 -4.82 6.03 -5.42
N THR A 173 -6.13 6.15 -5.21
CA THR A 173 -7.11 6.62 -6.20
C THR A 173 -7.81 7.92 -5.79
N SER A 174 -7.55 8.45 -4.59
CA SER A 174 -8.30 9.58 -4.02
C SER A 174 -8.21 10.89 -4.82
N ALA A 175 -7.14 11.07 -5.61
CA ALA A 175 -6.90 12.25 -6.43
C ALA A 175 -7.10 11.99 -7.93
N LEU A 176 -7.72 10.86 -8.31
CA LEU A 176 -7.86 10.43 -9.70
C LEU A 176 -9.30 10.53 -10.18
N ASP A 177 -9.45 10.69 -11.50
CA ASP A 177 -10.73 10.57 -12.19
C ASP A 177 -11.26 9.13 -12.18
N PRO A 178 -12.56 8.90 -12.44
CA PRO A 178 -13.15 7.55 -12.38
C PRO A 178 -12.49 6.52 -13.32
N ILE A 179 -12.04 6.94 -14.51
CA ILE A 179 -11.41 6.05 -15.49
C ILE A 179 -10.03 5.62 -14.98
N SER A 180 -9.25 6.56 -14.46
CA SER A 180 -7.95 6.27 -13.84
C SER A 180 -8.10 5.41 -12.59
N THR A 181 -9.15 5.63 -11.79
CA THR A 181 -9.49 4.81 -10.61
C THR A 181 -9.75 3.37 -11.02
N SER A 182 -10.61 3.11 -12.02
CA SER A 182 -10.91 1.76 -12.52
C SER A 182 -9.64 1.02 -12.96
N LYS A 183 -8.74 1.71 -13.67
CA LYS A 183 -7.45 1.12 -14.10
C LYS A 183 -6.55 0.72 -12.93
N ILE A 184 -6.55 1.48 -11.82
CA ILE A 184 -5.78 1.13 -10.62
C ILE A 184 -6.43 -0.05 -9.88
N GLU A 185 -7.77 -0.11 -9.84
CA GLU A 185 -8.50 -1.23 -9.24
C GLU A 185 -8.24 -2.54 -10.01
N GLU A 186 -8.37 -2.52 -11.35
CA GLU A 186 -8.05 -3.66 -12.21
C GLU A 186 -6.59 -4.10 -12.02
N LEU A 187 -5.67 -3.14 -12.02
CA LEU A 187 -4.26 -3.41 -11.77
C LEU A 187 -4.01 -4.09 -10.42
N ALA A 188 -4.66 -3.63 -9.35
CA ALA A 188 -4.51 -4.26 -8.02
C ALA A 188 -5.00 -5.71 -8.04
N MET A 189 -6.12 -5.99 -8.72
CA MET A 189 -6.64 -7.35 -8.89
C MET A 189 -5.69 -8.25 -9.69
N ASP A 190 -5.07 -7.74 -10.76
CA ASP A 190 -4.10 -8.51 -11.56
C ASP A 190 -2.79 -8.79 -10.79
N LEU A 191 -2.41 -7.87 -9.90
CA LEU A 191 -1.17 -7.99 -9.14
C LEU A 191 -1.27 -8.95 -7.95
N LYS A 192 -2.47 -9.21 -7.41
CA LYS A 192 -2.64 -10.01 -6.17
C LYS A 192 -2.12 -11.45 -6.28
N ASP A 193 -2.12 -12.03 -7.48
CA ASP A 193 -1.61 -13.39 -7.69
C ASP A 193 -0.09 -13.50 -7.45
N ARG A 194 0.60 -12.36 -7.55
CA ARG A 194 2.07 -12.26 -7.40
C ARG A 194 2.49 -11.58 -6.12
N TYR A 195 1.68 -10.65 -5.62
CA TYR A 195 2.03 -9.77 -4.49
C TYR A 195 0.94 -9.79 -3.42
N THR A 196 1.35 -9.62 -2.17
CA THR A 196 0.41 -9.28 -1.08
C THR A 196 0.12 -7.79 -1.14
N ILE A 197 -1.15 -7.39 -1.16
CA ILE A 197 -1.52 -5.98 -1.29
C ILE A 197 -2.28 -5.54 -0.05
N ILE A 198 -1.87 -4.41 0.53
CA ILE A 198 -2.59 -3.77 1.63
C ILE A 198 -2.96 -2.36 1.18
N ILE A 199 -4.24 -2.08 1.09
CA ILE A 199 -4.76 -0.81 0.59
C ILE A 199 -5.56 -0.07 1.67
N VAL A 200 -5.22 1.20 1.89
CA VAL A 200 -6.07 2.12 2.64
C VAL A 200 -7.01 2.80 1.66
N THR A 201 -8.30 2.83 1.97
CA THR A 201 -9.27 3.59 1.19
C THR A 201 -10.39 4.12 2.10
N HIS A 202 -10.91 5.29 1.76
CA HIS A 202 -12.16 5.80 2.33
C HIS A 202 -13.39 5.46 1.46
N ASN A 203 -13.18 4.85 0.28
CA ASN A 203 -14.23 4.42 -0.61
C ASN A 203 -14.62 2.96 -0.32
N MET A 204 -15.74 2.78 0.39
CA MET A 204 -16.26 1.46 0.77
C MET A 204 -16.59 0.59 -0.45
N GLN A 205 -17.10 1.20 -1.53
CA GLN A 205 -17.42 0.46 -2.76
C GLN A 205 -16.15 -0.07 -3.44
N GLN A 206 -15.05 0.69 -3.39
CA GLN A 206 -13.75 0.22 -3.85
C GLN A 206 -13.29 -0.99 -3.03
N ALA A 207 -13.29 -0.88 -1.69
CA ALA A 207 -12.92 -1.99 -0.82
C ALA A 207 -13.76 -3.24 -1.11
N ALA A 208 -15.09 -3.08 -1.24
CA ALA A 208 -16.01 -4.18 -1.53
C ALA A 208 -15.74 -4.87 -2.87
N ARG A 209 -15.25 -4.11 -3.90
CA ARG A 209 -14.99 -4.70 -5.23
C ARG A 209 -13.68 -5.44 -5.34
N ILE A 210 -12.61 -4.94 -4.67
CA ILE A 210 -11.25 -5.43 -4.98
C ILE A 210 -10.60 -6.22 -3.86
N SER A 211 -11.06 -6.11 -2.61
CA SER A 211 -10.36 -6.76 -1.49
C SER A 211 -10.94 -8.14 -1.13
N ASP A 212 -10.07 -9.02 -0.71
CA ASP A 212 -10.42 -10.36 -0.20
C ASP A 212 -10.83 -10.27 1.27
N LYS A 213 -10.13 -9.41 2.04
CA LYS A 213 -10.44 -9.10 3.45
C LYS A 213 -10.49 -7.60 3.69
N THR A 214 -11.33 -7.20 4.63
CA THR A 214 -11.47 -5.80 5.02
C THR A 214 -11.36 -5.64 6.52
N ALA A 215 -10.60 -4.65 6.98
CA ALA A 215 -10.50 -4.23 8.36
C ALA A 215 -11.13 -2.85 8.53
N PHE A 216 -12.08 -2.73 9.45
CA PHE A 216 -12.69 -1.46 9.83
C PHE A 216 -11.98 -0.86 11.04
N PHE A 217 -11.56 0.39 10.91
CA PHE A 217 -10.85 1.15 11.95
C PHE A 217 -11.69 2.32 12.45
N LEU A 218 -11.67 2.54 13.76
CA LEU A 218 -12.32 3.66 14.42
C LEU A 218 -11.47 4.14 15.62
N LEU A 219 -11.14 5.42 15.67
CA LEU A 219 -10.45 6.08 16.80
C LEU A 219 -9.18 5.33 17.29
N GLY A 220 -8.40 4.79 16.36
CA GLY A 220 -7.16 4.05 16.64
C GLY A 220 -7.34 2.57 16.95
N GLU A 221 -8.56 2.06 16.93
CA GLU A 221 -8.89 0.66 17.17
C GLU A 221 -9.25 -0.04 15.87
N MET A 222 -8.85 -1.30 15.72
CA MET A 222 -9.42 -2.19 14.71
C MET A 222 -10.70 -2.81 15.28
N VAL A 223 -11.84 -2.34 14.78
CA VAL A 223 -13.17 -2.73 15.30
C VAL A 223 -13.55 -4.12 14.81
N GLU A 224 -13.33 -4.36 13.52
CA GLU A 224 -13.68 -5.63 12.88
C GLU A 224 -12.73 -5.95 11.74
N PHE A 225 -12.40 -7.23 11.56
CA PHE A 225 -11.58 -7.74 10.46
C PHE A 225 -12.12 -9.10 10.02
N ASP A 226 -12.60 -9.18 8.79
CA ASP A 226 -13.17 -10.42 8.23
C ASP A 226 -13.04 -10.44 6.70
N LYS A 227 -13.53 -11.51 6.06
CA LYS A 227 -13.72 -11.54 4.61
C LYS A 227 -14.57 -10.35 4.19
N THR A 228 -14.21 -9.72 3.09
CA THR A 228 -14.91 -8.52 2.59
C THR A 228 -16.39 -8.71 2.44
N ASP A 229 -16.83 -9.81 1.81
CA ASP A 229 -18.24 -10.12 1.62
C ASP A 229 -18.99 -10.24 2.96
N THR A 230 -18.37 -10.87 3.97
CA THR A 230 -18.95 -11.03 5.30
C THR A 230 -19.10 -9.70 6.00
N LEU A 231 -18.02 -8.90 6.02
CA LEU A 231 -18.00 -7.60 6.70
C LEU A 231 -19.01 -6.61 6.12
N PHE A 232 -19.23 -6.63 4.79
CA PHE A 232 -20.18 -5.73 4.13
C PHE A 232 -21.62 -6.22 4.16
N SER A 233 -21.88 -7.55 4.27
CA SER A 233 -23.24 -8.12 4.26
C SER A 233 -23.79 -8.40 5.66
N VAL A 234 -22.96 -8.89 6.58
CA VAL A 234 -23.34 -9.30 7.92
C VAL A 234 -22.28 -8.88 8.94
N PRO A 235 -22.08 -7.58 9.16
CA PRO A 235 -21.10 -7.10 10.13
C PRO A 235 -21.47 -7.55 11.54
N LYS A 236 -20.46 -7.91 12.34
CA LYS A 236 -20.64 -8.42 13.71
C LYS A 236 -20.71 -7.29 14.75
N ASP A 237 -20.03 -6.17 14.48
CA ASP A 237 -20.00 -5.01 15.38
C ASP A 237 -20.98 -3.93 14.86
N LYS A 238 -21.79 -3.41 15.76
CA LYS A 238 -22.75 -2.34 15.47
C LYS A 238 -22.10 -1.10 14.85
N ARG A 239 -20.89 -0.75 15.29
CA ARG A 239 -20.14 0.40 14.75
C ARG A 239 -19.76 0.19 13.27
N THR A 240 -19.46 -1.06 12.88
CA THR A 240 -19.20 -1.45 11.48
C THR A 240 -20.48 -1.30 10.66
N GLU A 241 -21.60 -1.81 11.15
CA GLU A 241 -22.93 -1.68 10.50
C GLU A 241 -23.30 -0.21 10.27
N ASP A 242 -23.17 0.62 11.31
CA ASP A 242 -23.51 2.04 11.25
C ASP A 242 -22.60 2.80 10.26
N TYR A 243 -21.32 2.44 10.20
CA TYR A 243 -20.39 3.02 9.22
C TYR A 243 -20.74 2.65 7.78
N ILE A 244 -20.97 1.37 7.50
CA ILE A 244 -21.31 0.85 6.16
C ILE A 244 -22.64 1.39 5.66
N THR A 245 -23.63 1.53 6.54
CA THR A 245 -24.97 2.04 6.18
C THR A 245 -25.08 3.57 6.15
N GLY A 246 -23.97 4.28 6.43
CA GLY A 246 -23.95 5.75 6.46
C GLY A 246 -24.71 6.38 7.66
N ARG A 247 -25.00 5.59 8.69
CA ARG A 247 -25.64 6.06 9.94
C ARG A 247 -24.64 6.53 10.98
N PHE A 248 -23.42 6.73 10.55
CA PHE A 248 -22.29 7.14 11.37
C PHE A 248 -22.28 8.67 11.51
N GLY A 249 -22.70 9.18 12.66
CA GLY A 249 -22.74 10.62 12.96
C GLY A 249 -22.91 10.84 14.46
#